data_bf4e35540cc1a9a56befd7850f8249a7
#
_entry.id   bf4e35540cc1a9a56befd7850f8249a7
#
_cell.length_a   1.000
_cell.length_b   1.000
_cell.length_c   1.000
_cell.angle_alpha   90.00
_cell.angle_beta   90.00
_cell.angle_gamma   90.00
#
_symmetry.space_group_name_H-M   'P 1'
#
loop_
_entity.id
_entity.type
_entity.pdbx_description
1 polymer ?
#
loop_
_entity_poly.entity_id
_entity_poly.type
_entity_poly.pdbx_seq_one_letter_code
_entity_poly.pdbx_strand_id
1 'polypeptide(L)'
;MSFVIAVPEALTMAASDLANIGSTINAANAAAALPTTGVVAAAADEVSAAVAALFGSYAQSYQAFGAQLSAFHAQFVQSLTNGARSYVVAEATSAAPLQDLLGVVNAPAQALLGRPLIGNGANGADGTGAPGGPGGLLLGNGGNGGSGAPGQPGGAGGDAGLIGNGGTGGKGGDGLVGSGAAGGVGGRGGWLLGNGGTGGAGGAAGATLVGGTGGVGGATGLIGSGGFGGAGGAAAGVGTTGGVGGSGGVGGVFGNGGFGGAGGLGAAGGVGGAASYFGTGGGGGVGGDGAPGGDGGAGPLLIGNGGVGGLGGAGAAGGNGGAGGMLLGDGGAGGQGGPAVAGVLGGMPG
;
A
#
# COMPACT_ATOMS: atom_id res chain seq x y z
N MET A 1 2.10 33.09 4.47
CA MET A 1 1.02 32.42 5.22
C MET A 1 1.55 31.07 5.65
N SER A 2 1.60 30.79 6.96
CA SER A 2 2.00 29.46 7.44
C SER A 2 0.78 28.54 7.27
N PHE A 3 0.93 27.46 6.49
CA PHE A 3 -0.07 26.43 6.38
C PHE A 3 0.08 25.51 7.60
N VAL A 4 -0.94 25.45 8.44
CA VAL A 4 -1.04 24.43 9.49
C VAL A 4 -1.68 23.20 8.86
N ILE A 5 -0.91 22.13 8.74
CA ILE A 5 -1.45 20.83 8.34
C ILE A 5 -1.95 20.16 9.62
N ALA A 6 -3.25 20.13 9.84
CA ALA A 6 -3.86 19.36 10.90
C ALA A 6 -4.31 18.01 10.32
N VAL A 7 -4.20 16.95 11.13
CA VAL A 7 -4.74 15.62 10.82
C VAL A 7 -5.97 15.42 11.73
N PRO A 8 -7.18 15.74 11.26
CA PRO A 8 -8.40 15.72 12.08
C PRO A 8 -8.68 14.35 12.72
N GLU A 9 -8.32 13.27 12.02
CA GLU A 9 -8.46 11.90 12.51
C GLU A 9 -7.60 11.66 13.76
N ALA A 10 -6.36 12.15 13.77
CA ALA A 10 -5.46 12.03 14.91
C ALA A 10 -5.99 12.80 16.12
N LEU A 11 -6.58 13.98 15.91
CA LEU A 11 -7.22 14.76 16.98
C LEU A 11 -8.46 14.02 17.53
N THR A 12 -9.23 13.38 16.67
CA THR A 12 -10.41 12.60 17.07
C THR A 12 -10.01 11.36 17.88
N MET A 13 -8.97 10.65 17.47
CA MET A 13 -8.41 9.52 18.23
C MET A 13 -7.90 9.97 19.60
N ALA A 14 -7.13 11.05 19.66
CA ALA A 14 -6.63 11.61 20.92
C ALA A 14 -7.77 12.04 21.86
N ALA A 15 -8.86 12.61 21.33
CA ALA A 15 -10.05 12.94 22.10
C ALA A 15 -10.73 11.69 22.69
N SER A 16 -10.80 10.61 21.92
CA SER A 16 -11.34 9.32 22.36
C SER A 16 -10.48 8.69 23.46
N ASP A 17 -9.17 8.70 23.31
CA ASP A 17 -8.23 8.18 24.32
C ASP A 17 -8.33 8.96 25.64
N LEU A 18 -8.40 10.28 25.56
CA LEU A 18 -8.63 11.13 26.73
C LEU A 18 -9.97 10.83 27.39
N ALA A 19 -11.04 10.62 26.63
CA ALA A 19 -12.34 10.23 27.18
C ALA A 19 -12.27 8.91 27.96
N ASN A 20 -11.55 7.93 27.42
CA ASN A 20 -11.33 6.62 28.06
C ASN A 20 -10.52 6.76 29.36
N ILE A 21 -9.48 7.58 29.37
CA ILE A 21 -8.70 7.90 30.58
C ILE A 21 -9.62 8.53 31.65
N GLY A 22 -10.41 9.52 31.28
CA GLY A 22 -11.36 10.16 32.19
C GLY A 22 -12.37 9.17 32.76
N SER A 23 -12.91 8.28 31.95
CA SER A 23 -13.82 7.21 32.39
C SER A 23 -13.17 6.27 33.41
N THR A 24 -11.92 5.87 33.16
CA THR A 24 -11.16 4.99 34.07
C THR A 24 -10.89 5.66 35.42
N ILE A 25 -10.50 6.93 35.41
CA ILE A 25 -10.26 7.72 36.64
C ILE A 25 -11.57 7.86 37.42
N ASN A 26 -12.69 8.16 36.77
CA ASN A 26 -13.97 8.29 37.40
C ASN A 26 -14.42 6.96 38.03
N ALA A 27 -14.25 5.84 37.37
CA ALA A 27 -14.54 4.52 37.90
C ALA A 27 -13.69 4.19 39.14
N ALA A 28 -12.38 4.52 39.11
CA ALA A 28 -11.50 4.32 40.26
C ALA A 28 -11.90 5.21 41.46
N ASN A 29 -12.23 6.48 41.22
CA ASN A 29 -12.68 7.41 42.26
C ASN A 29 -14.01 6.97 42.86
N ALA A 30 -14.95 6.47 42.06
CA ALA A 30 -16.22 5.93 42.54
C ALA A 30 -16.01 4.69 43.42
N ALA A 31 -15.11 3.78 43.02
CA ALA A 31 -14.77 2.60 43.81
C ALA A 31 -14.11 2.96 45.15
N ALA A 32 -13.30 4.01 45.19
CA ALA A 32 -12.60 4.49 46.39
C ALA A 32 -13.51 5.33 47.31
N ALA A 33 -14.64 5.83 46.83
CA ALA A 33 -15.46 6.78 47.59
C ALA A 33 -15.95 6.20 48.94
N LEU A 34 -16.62 5.05 48.91
CA LEU A 34 -17.21 4.46 50.10
C LEU A 34 -16.15 4.04 51.15
N PRO A 35 -15.08 3.31 50.82
CA PRO A 35 -14.09 2.91 51.82
C PRO A 35 -13.26 4.07 52.40
N THR A 36 -13.16 5.19 51.71
CA THR A 36 -12.39 6.36 52.21
C THR A 36 -13.22 7.38 52.95
N THR A 37 -14.50 7.58 52.60
CA THR A 37 -15.40 8.50 53.30
C THR A 37 -16.07 7.86 54.54
N GLY A 38 -16.12 6.53 54.61
CA GLY A 38 -16.72 5.75 55.70
C GLY A 38 -15.68 5.10 56.63
N VAL A 39 -14.54 5.77 56.88
CA VAL A 39 -13.52 5.23 57.81
C VAL A 39 -14.07 5.10 59.22
N VAL A 40 -14.03 3.91 59.76
CA VAL A 40 -14.47 3.62 61.14
C VAL A 40 -13.35 3.91 62.13
N ALA A 41 -13.65 4.50 63.27
CA ALA A 41 -12.69 4.72 64.33
C ALA A 41 -12.05 3.38 64.79
N ALA A 42 -10.73 3.38 64.98
CA ALA A 42 -9.98 2.17 65.37
C ALA A 42 -10.26 1.69 66.79
N ALA A 43 -10.71 2.61 67.67
CA ALA A 43 -11.11 2.36 69.04
C ALA A 43 -12.21 3.33 69.47
N ALA A 44 -12.85 3.10 70.65
CA ALA A 44 -13.92 3.94 71.18
C ALA A 44 -13.37 5.13 71.98
N ASP A 45 -12.22 5.67 71.65
CA ASP A 45 -11.62 6.82 72.28
C ASP A 45 -11.73 8.07 71.37
N GLU A 46 -11.57 9.27 72.00
CA GLU A 46 -11.76 10.58 71.34
C GLU A 46 -10.73 10.81 70.26
N VAL A 47 -9.49 10.28 70.39
CA VAL A 47 -8.43 10.43 69.42
C VAL A 47 -8.74 9.62 68.19
N SER A 48 -9.13 8.33 68.35
CA SER A 48 -9.49 7.48 67.23
C SER A 48 -10.69 8.05 66.47
N ALA A 49 -11.69 8.58 67.18
CA ALA A 49 -12.87 9.23 66.58
C ALA A 49 -12.47 10.52 65.80
N ALA A 50 -11.62 11.34 66.39
CA ALA A 50 -11.14 12.57 65.73
C ALA A 50 -10.30 12.29 64.49
N VAL A 51 -9.45 11.26 64.50
CA VAL A 51 -8.67 10.81 63.33
C VAL A 51 -9.58 10.27 62.21
N ALA A 52 -10.56 9.45 62.55
CA ALA A 52 -11.53 8.95 61.55
C ALA A 52 -12.33 10.10 60.89
N ALA A 53 -12.77 11.07 61.70
CA ALA A 53 -13.48 12.26 61.21
C ALA A 53 -12.60 13.11 60.30
N LEU A 54 -11.32 13.28 60.62
CA LEU A 54 -10.33 14.01 59.79
C LEU A 54 -10.18 13.34 58.43
N PHE A 55 -9.93 12.03 58.39
CA PHE A 55 -9.81 11.29 57.12
C PHE A 55 -11.09 11.30 56.30
N GLY A 56 -12.25 11.15 56.95
CA GLY A 56 -13.57 11.22 56.30
C GLY A 56 -13.82 12.59 55.65
N SER A 57 -13.49 13.69 56.37
CA SER A 57 -13.62 15.05 55.81
C SER A 57 -12.67 15.33 54.63
N TYR A 58 -11.43 14.83 54.75
CA TYR A 58 -10.46 14.92 53.66
C TYR A 58 -10.92 14.15 52.42
N ALA A 59 -11.41 12.92 52.62
CA ALA A 59 -11.95 12.11 51.53
C ALA A 59 -13.14 12.77 50.82
N GLN A 60 -14.08 13.38 51.59
CA GLN A 60 -15.19 14.15 51.01
C GLN A 60 -14.71 15.34 50.18
N SER A 61 -13.72 16.06 50.68
CA SER A 61 -13.09 17.19 49.94
C SER A 61 -12.43 16.71 48.64
N TYR A 62 -11.74 15.56 48.67
CA TYR A 62 -11.17 14.93 47.51
C TYR A 62 -12.23 14.53 46.47
N GLN A 63 -13.36 13.93 46.92
CA GLN A 63 -14.44 13.57 45.99
C GLN A 63 -15.09 14.80 45.35
N ALA A 64 -15.26 15.91 46.07
CA ALA A 64 -15.76 17.16 45.51
C ALA A 64 -14.81 17.75 44.46
N PHE A 65 -13.51 17.73 44.76
CA PHE A 65 -12.47 18.17 43.79
C PHE A 65 -12.44 17.24 42.56
N GLY A 66 -12.52 15.92 42.77
CA GLY A 66 -12.59 14.93 41.69
C GLY A 66 -13.77 15.15 40.73
N ALA A 67 -14.96 15.50 41.29
CA ALA A 67 -16.10 15.85 40.45
C ALA A 67 -15.88 17.10 39.58
N GLN A 68 -15.23 18.13 40.11
CA GLN A 68 -14.88 19.34 39.35
C GLN A 68 -13.88 19.03 38.25
N LEU A 69 -12.84 18.23 38.55
CA LEU A 69 -11.83 17.81 37.58
C LEU A 69 -12.46 16.97 36.48
N SER A 70 -13.40 16.07 36.80
CA SER A 70 -14.14 15.27 35.82
C SER A 70 -14.98 16.14 34.87
N ALA A 71 -15.65 17.16 35.38
CA ALA A 71 -16.42 18.11 34.58
C ALA A 71 -15.48 18.92 33.63
N PHE A 72 -14.35 19.42 34.15
CA PHE A 72 -13.35 20.09 33.34
C PHE A 72 -12.79 19.19 32.23
N HIS A 73 -12.44 17.95 32.57
CA HIS A 73 -11.93 16.97 31.60
C HIS A 73 -12.95 16.68 30.50
N ALA A 74 -14.22 16.48 30.83
CA ALA A 74 -15.28 16.28 29.86
C ALA A 74 -15.45 17.49 28.91
N GLN A 75 -15.36 18.70 29.46
CA GLN A 75 -15.43 19.92 28.66
C GLN A 75 -14.20 20.07 27.74
N PHE A 76 -13.02 19.71 28.23
CA PHE A 76 -11.79 19.71 27.42
C PHE A 76 -11.89 18.73 26.24
N VAL A 77 -12.30 17.50 26.49
CA VAL A 77 -12.51 16.47 25.44
C VAL A 77 -13.53 16.96 24.41
N GLN A 78 -14.63 17.56 24.86
CA GLN A 78 -15.65 18.12 23.96
C GLN A 78 -15.09 19.26 23.10
N SER A 79 -14.26 20.14 23.68
CA SER A 79 -13.63 21.24 22.96
C SER A 79 -12.64 20.72 21.90
N LEU A 80 -11.86 19.69 22.24
CA LEU A 80 -10.94 19.04 21.30
C LEU A 80 -11.70 18.39 20.12
N THR A 81 -12.79 17.70 20.40
CA THR A 81 -13.65 17.09 19.39
C THR A 81 -14.29 18.14 18.46
N ASN A 82 -14.76 19.26 19.02
CA ASN A 82 -15.32 20.35 18.24
C ASN A 82 -14.25 21.03 17.37
N GLY A 83 -13.02 21.18 17.93
CA GLY A 83 -11.85 21.66 17.17
C GLY A 83 -11.55 20.77 15.97
N ALA A 84 -11.48 19.45 16.16
CA ALA A 84 -11.25 18.50 15.08
C ALA A 84 -12.32 18.62 13.98
N ARG A 85 -13.60 18.72 14.35
CA ARG A 85 -14.70 18.92 13.39
C ARG A 85 -14.60 20.23 12.61
N SER A 86 -14.16 21.31 13.24
CA SER A 86 -14.01 22.59 12.56
C SER A 86 -12.92 22.55 11.48
N TYR A 87 -11.84 21.79 11.69
CA TYR A 87 -10.83 21.56 10.65
C TYR A 87 -11.41 20.77 9.47
N VAL A 88 -12.16 19.68 9.72
CA VAL A 88 -12.82 18.91 8.66
C VAL A 88 -13.72 19.79 7.80
N VAL A 89 -14.56 20.64 8.45
CA VAL A 89 -15.47 21.55 7.72
C VAL A 89 -14.70 22.59 6.95
N ALA A 90 -13.64 23.18 7.52
CA ALA A 90 -12.82 24.18 6.83
C ALA A 90 -12.12 23.59 5.61
N GLU A 91 -11.62 22.38 5.70
CA GLU A 91 -10.99 21.65 4.59
C GLU A 91 -12.01 21.36 3.47
N ALA A 92 -13.18 20.81 3.84
CA ALA A 92 -14.25 20.55 2.88
C ALA A 92 -14.74 21.83 2.18
N THR A 93 -14.89 22.92 2.93
CA THR A 93 -15.33 24.23 2.37
C THR A 93 -14.28 24.83 1.44
N SER A 94 -13.00 24.63 1.71
CA SER A 94 -11.91 25.12 0.85
C SER A 94 -11.75 24.30 -0.43
N ALA A 95 -12.13 23.03 -0.42
CA ALA A 95 -12.06 22.13 -1.59
C ALA A 95 -13.25 22.31 -2.55
N ALA A 96 -14.44 22.70 -2.07
CA ALA A 96 -15.65 22.81 -2.88
C ALA A 96 -15.52 23.72 -4.11
N PRO A 97 -14.98 24.96 -4.01
CA PRO A 97 -14.86 25.85 -5.17
C PRO A 97 -13.94 25.29 -6.27
N LEU A 98 -12.92 24.53 -5.87
CA LEU A 98 -12.02 23.88 -6.83
C LEU A 98 -12.72 22.73 -7.57
N GLN A 99 -13.54 21.96 -6.86
CA GLN A 99 -14.31 20.86 -7.46
C GLN A 99 -15.39 21.40 -8.43
N ASP A 100 -16.06 22.49 -8.08
CA ASP A 100 -17.02 23.14 -8.94
C ASP A 100 -16.37 23.66 -10.25
N LEU A 101 -15.20 24.29 -10.12
CA LEU A 101 -14.41 24.73 -11.28
C LEU A 101 -13.97 23.55 -12.15
N LEU A 102 -13.48 22.48 -11.55
CA LEU A 102 -13.11 21.25 -12.27
C LEU A 102 -14.34 20.62 -12.94
N GLY A 103 -15.50 20.67 -12.31
CA GLY A 103 -16.77 20.24 -12.90
C GLY A 103 -17.08 21.00 -14.21
N VAL A 104 -16.98 22.32 -14.20
CA VAL A 104 -17.20 23.17 -15.39
C VAL A 104 -16.18 22.87 -16.49
N VAL A 105 -14.89 22.72 -16.14
CA VAL A 105 -13.83 22.40 -17.11
C VAL A 105 -13.99 21.00 -17.70
N ASN A 106 -14.42 20.04 -16.91
CA ASN A 106 -14.55 18.64 -17.33
C ASN A 106 -15.87 18.35 -18.06
N ALA A 107 -16.94 19.12 -17.83
CA ALA A 107 -18.27 18.82 -18.36
C ALA A 107 -18.31 18.65 -19.89
N PRO A 108 -17.67 19.50 -20.72
CA PRO A 108 -17.68 19.30 -22.16
C PRO A 108 -16.99 18.02 -22.62
N ALA A 109 -15.83 17.72 -22.03
CA ALA A 109 -15.08 16.53 -22.37
C ALA A 109 -15.81 15.25 -21.89
N GLN A 110 -16.41 15.30 -20.72
CA GLN A 110 -17.23 14.21 -20.20
C GLN A 110 -18.44 13.93 -21.11
N ALA A 111 -19.11 14.96 -21.60
CA ALA A 111 -20.28 14.82 -22.48
C ALA A 111 -19.92 14.29 -23.88
N LEU A 112 -18.77 14.72 -24.44
CA LEU A 112 -18.36 14.37 -25.80
C LEU A 112 -17.53 13.09 -25.87
N LEU A 113 -16.67 12.84 -24.87
CA LEU A 113 -15.65 11.78 -24.90
C LEU A 113 -15.80 10.76 -23.78
N GLY A 114 -16.77 10.94 -22.88
CA GLY A 114 -17.00 10.05 -21.74
C GLY A 114 -15.89 10.08 -20.69
N ARG A 115 -14.93 11.04 -20.77
CA ARG A 115 -13.78 11.14 -19.86
C ARG A 115 -13.54 12.61 -19.48
N PRO A 116 -13.12 12.90 -18.22
CA PRO A 116 -12.76 14.26 -17.83
C PRO A 116 -11.45 14.69 -18.52
N LEU A 117 -11.24 16.00 -18.64
CA LEU A 117 -9.93 16.55 -19.04
C LEU A 117 -8.91 16.40 -17.93
N ILE A 118 -9.33 16.71 -16.70
CA ILE A 118 -8.47 16.75 -15.51
C ILE A 118 -9.14 15.93 -14.41
N GLY A 119 -8.43 14.97 -13.86
CA GLY A 119 -8.88 14.15 -12.73
C GLY A 119 -8.29 12.74 -12.77
N ASN A 120 -8.16 12.11 -11.62
CA ASN A 120 -7.74 10.74 -11.55
C ASN A 120 -8.87 9.78 -11.91
N GLY A 121 -8.51 8.62 -12.44
CA GLY A 121 -9.45 7.52 -12.64
C GLY A 121 -9.97 6.99 -11.29
N ALA A 122 -11.21 6.53 -11.27
CA ALA A 122 -11.78 5.85 -10.11
C ALA A 122 -11.07 4.52 -9.86
N ASN A 123 -10.83 4.18 -8.60
CA ASN A 123 -10.30 2.86 -8.25
C ASN A 123 -11.38 1.79 -8.44
N GLY A 124 -10.98 0.60 -8.86
CA GLY A 124 -11.82 -0.58 -8.84
C GLY A 124 -12.17 -0.97 -7.41
N ALA A 125 -13.37 -1.45 -7.18
CA ALA A 125 -13.81 -1.89 -5.86
C ALA A 125 -13.03 -3.13 -5.40
N ASP A 126 -12.56 -3.11 -4.17
CA ASP A 126 -11.84 -4.24 -3.57
C ASP A 126 -12.73 -5.48 -3.42
N GLY A 127 -12.13 -6.65 -3.56
CA GLY A 127 -12.83 -7.94 -3.50
C GLY A 127 -13.71 -8.25 -4.72
N THR A 128 -13.66 -7.45 -5.78
CA THR A 128 -14.47 -7.65 -6.99
C THR A 128 -13.67 -7.96 -8.25
N GLY A 129 -12.35 -7.67 -8.23
CA GLY A 129 -11.53 -7.71 -9.44
C GLY A 129 -11.89 -6.64 -10.48
N ALA A 130 -12.63 -5.61 -10.08
CA ALA A 130 -13.00 -4.51 -10.97
C ALA A 130 -11.77 -3.73 -11.43
N PRO A 131 -11.67 -3.35 -12.71
CA PRO A 131 -10.57 -2.53 -13.20
C PRO A 131 -10.65 -1.11 -12.65
N GLY A 132 -9.49 -0.46 -12.52
CA GLY A 132 -9.41 0.96 -12.30
C GLY A 132 -9.87 1.74 -13.53
N GLY A 133 -10.53 2.88 -13.30
CA GLY A 133 -10.96 3.79 -14.35
C GLY A 133 -9.78 4.52 -15.00
N PRO A 134 -9.91 4.98 -16.25
CA PRO A 134 -8.89 5.80 -16.89
C PRO A 134 -8.81 7.19 -16.25
N GLY A 135 -7.61 7.74 -16.19
CA GLY A 135 -7.37 9.13 -15.77
C GLY A 135 -7.89 10.15 -16.77
N GLY A 136 -7.83 11.43 -16.42
CA GLY A 136 -8.19 12.52 -17.31
C GLY A 136 -7.41 12.54 -18.62
N LEU A 137 -7.98 13.13 -19.66
CA LEU A 137 -7.35 13.18 -20.99
C LEU A 137 -6.04 13.95 -20.98
N LEU A 138 -5.98 15.07 -20.25
CA LEU A 138 -4.80 15.93 -20.16
C LEU A 138 -3.97 15.63 -18.90
N LEU A 139 -4.63 15.64 -17.75
CA LEU A 139 -3.97 15.48 -16.46
C LEU A 139 -4.75 14.50 -15.58
N GLY A 140 -4.05 13.51 -15.04
CA GLY A 140 -4.59 12.61 -14.06
C GLY A 140 -4.00 11.21 -14.16
N ASN A 141 -3.88 10.56 -13.03
CA ASN A 141 -3.43 9.18 -12.95
C ASN A 141 -4.58 8.21 -13.26
N GLY A 142 -4.24 7.05 -13.79
CA GLY A 142 -5.20 5.94 -13.85
C GLY A 142 -5.61 5.50 -12.45
N GLY A 143 -6.84 5.02 -12.28
CA GLY A 143 -7.32 4.41 -11.04
C GLY A 143 -6.67 3.05 -10.78
N ASN A 144 -6.52 2.66 -9.54
CA ASN A 144 -6.01 1.33 -9.19
C ASN A 144 -7.07 0.26 -9.47
N GLY A 145 -6.64 -0.92 -9.89
CA GLY A 145 -7.52 -2.10 -9.97
C GLY A 145 -7.91 -2.59 -8.59
N GLY A 146 -9.14 -3.05 -8.43
CA GLY A 146 -9.64 -3.67 -7.21
C GLY A 146 -9.03 -5.06 -7.01
N SER A 147 -8.85 -5.49 -5.77
CA SER A 147 -8.45 -6.86 -5.45
C SER A 147 -9.51 -7.87 -5.94
N GLY A 148 -9.07 -9.06 -6.32
CA GLY A 148 -9.98 -10.14 -6.70
C GLY A 148 -10.68 -10.74 -5.48
N ALA A 149 -11.91 -11.22 -5.67
CA ALA A 149 -12.56 -12.14 -4.73
C ALA A 149 -11.74 -13.45 -4.61
N PRO A 150 -11.95 -14.28 -3.59
CA PRO A 150 -11.27 -15.57 -3.48
C PRO A 150 -11.31 -16.37 -4.78
N GLY A 151 -10.14 -16.74 -5.31
CA GLY A 151 -9.98 -17.45 -6.58
C GLY A 151 -10.27 -16.62 -7.85
N GLN A 152 -10.53 -15.33 -7.75
CA GLN A 152 -10.74 -14.43 -8.88
C GLN A 152 -9.53 -13.50 -9.11
N PRO A 153 -9.22 -13.17 -10.38
CA PRO A 153 -8.09 -12.29 -10.68
C PRO A 153 -8.29 -10.88 -10.12
N GLY A 154 -7.19 -10.21 -9.84
CA GLY A 154 -7.20 -8.79 -9.53
C GLY A 154 -7.55 -7.94 -10.76
N GLY A 155 -8.19 -6.80 -10.54
CA GLY A 155 -8.54 -5.84 -11.58
C GLY A 155 -7.30 -5.20 -12.22
N ALA A 156 -7.36 -4.88 -13.49
CA ALA A 156 -6.32 -4.10 -14.15
C ALA A 156 -6.28 -2.66 -13.60
N GLY A 157 -5.10 -2.07 -13.51
CA GLY A 157 -4.95 -0.64 -13.28
C GLY A 157 -5.44 0.16 -14.50
N GLY A 158 -6.04 1.34 -14.26
CA GLY A 158 -6.48 2.26 -15.31
C GLY A 158 -5.30 2.97 -15.99
N ASP A 159 -5.47 3.32 -17.25
CA ASP A 159 -4.48 4.07 -18.01
C ASP A 159 -4.55 5.57 -17.68
N ALA A 160 -3.40 6.27 -17.65
CA ALA A 160 -3.37 7.72 -17.64
C ALA A 160 -3.72 8.30 -19.02
N GLY A 161 -3.87 9.64 -19.09
CA GLY A 161 -4.02 10.32 -20.38
C GLY A 161 -2.70 10.85 -20.94
N LEU A 162 -2.62 12.17 -21.12
CA LEU A 162 -1.39 12.83 -21.63
C LEU A 162 -0.30 12.86 -20.54
N ILE A 163 -0.66 13.33 -19.35
CA ILE A 163 0.26 13.44 -18.20
C ILE A 163 -0.37 12.76 -16.99
N GLY A 164 0.35 11.79 -16.41
CA GLY A 164 -0.07 11.05 -15.22
C GLY A 164 0.50 9.64 -15.21
N ASN A 165 0.48 9.00 -14.08
CA ASN A 165 0.94 7.62 -13.94
C ASN A 165 -0.20 6.63 -14.19
N GLY A 166 0.11 5.47 -14.72
CA GLY A 166 -0.82 4.35 -14.77
C GLY A 166 -1.22 3.89 -13.37
N GLY A 167 -2.45 3.43 -13.20
CA GLY A 167 -2.93 2.83 -11.96
C GLY A 167 -2.28 1.48 -11.68
N THR A 168 -2.16 1.09 -10.43
CA THR A 168 -1.64 -0.23 -10.05
C THR A 168 -2.66 -1.32 -10.35
N GLY A 169 -2.19 -2.51 -10.74
CA GLY A 169 -3.04 -3.70 -10.82
C GLY A 169 -3.47 -4.17 -9.43
N GLY A 170 -4.69 -4.68 -9.29
CA GLY A 170 -5.23 -5.25 -8.06
C GLY A 170 -4.58 -6.59 -7.71
N LYS A 171 -4.51 -6.92 -6.43
CA LYS A 171 -4.06 -8.25 -5.98
C LYS A 171 -5.03 -9.33 -6.48
N GLY A 172 -4.52 -10.48 -6.93
CA GLY A 172 -5.33 -11.67 -7.17
C GLY A 172 -5.91 -12.22 -5.87
N GLY A 173 -7.13 -12.75 -5.94
CA GLY A 173 -7.79 -13.39 -4.79
C GLY A 173 -7.07 -14.65 -4.34
N ASP A 174 -6.99 -14.89 -3.05
CA ASP A 174 -6.41 -16.09 -2.48
C ASP A 174 -7.31 -17.30 -2.76
N GLY A 175 -6.73 -18.44 -3.10
CA GLY A 175 -7.44 -19.69 -3.27
C GLY A 175 -7.77 -20.31 -1.92
N LEU A 176 -9.02 -20.35 -1.49
CA LEU A 176 -9.42 -20.99 -0.22
C LEU A 176 -9.23 -22.51 -0.28
N VAL A 177 -9.66 -23.13 -1.36
CA VAL A 177 -9.50 -24.57 -1.69
C VAL A 177 -8.93 -24.78 -3.10
N GLY A 178 -8.58 -23.71 -3.80
CA GLY A 178 -8.12 -23.70 -5.19
C GLY A 178 -6.76 -23.03 -5.36
N SER A 179 -6.35 -22.88 -6.62
CA SER A 179 -5.16 -22.08 -6.96
C SER A 179 -5.42 -20.62 -6.62
N GLY A 180 -4.37 -19.92 -6.21
CA GLY A 180 -4.40 -18.47 -6.13
C GLY A 180 -4.66 -17.87 -7.51
N ALA A 181 -5.38 -16.75 -7.57
CA ALA A 181 -5.67 -16.08 -8.82
C ALA A 181 -4.57 -15.07 -9.22
N ALA A 182 -4.48 -14.76 -10.51
CA ALA A 182 -3.49 -13.83 -11.02
C ALA A 182 -3.71 -12.40 -10.49
N GLY A 183 -2.62 -11.68 -10.25
CA GLY A 183 -2.66 -10.24 -10.05
C GLY A 183 -3.05 -9.49 -11.31
N GLY A 184 -3.72 -8.35 -11.17
CA GLY A 184 -4.09 -7.46 -12.28
C GLY A 184 -2.87 -6.83 -12.93
N VAL A 185 -2.95 -6.52 -14.21
CA VAL A 185 -1.90 -5.77 -14.91
C VAL A 185 -1.88 -4.31 -14.46
N GLY A 186 -0.70 -3.68 -14.44
CA GLY A 186 -0.59 -2.24 -14.23
C GLY A 186 -1.10 -1.45 -15.43
N GLY A 187 -1.73 -0.31 -15.20
CA GLY A 187 -2.18 0.62 -16.23
C GLY A 187 -1.01 1.30 -16.96
N ARG A 188 -1.25 1.80 -18.15
CA ARG A 188 -0.25 2.56 -18.90
C ARG A 188 -0.04 3.94 -18.29
N GLY A 189 1.24 4.38 -18.26
CA GLY A 189 1.60 5.78 -17.97
C GLY A 189 1.17 6.73 -19.07
N GLY A 190 1.25 8.03 -18.75
CA GLY A 190 0.87 9.10 -19.69
C GLY A 190 1.63 9.05 -20.99
N TRP A 191 0.95 9.44 -22.08
CA TRP A 191 1.57 9.44 -23.40
C TRP A 191 2.79 10.37 -23.48
N LEU A 192 2.72 11.55 -22.86
CA LEU A 192 3.83 12.50 -22.81
C LEU A 192 4.72 12.27 -21.59
N LEU A 193 4.12 12.23 -20.41
CA LEU A 193 4.84 12.14 -19.12
C LEU A 193 4.10 11.29 -18.12
N GLY A 194 4.77 10.31 -17.56
CA GLY A 194 4.29 9.49 -16.46
C GLY A 194 4.81 8.06 -16.51
N ASN A 195 4.82 7.40 -15.37
CA ASN A 195 5.29 6.03 -15.25
C ASN A 195 4.15 5.04 -15.45
N GLY A 196 4.47 3.85 -15.94
CA GLY A 196 3.53 2.73 -15.93
C GLY A 196 3.18 2.32 -14.52
N GLY A 197 1.94 1.86 -14.31
CA GLY A 197 1.48 1.33 -13.03
C GLY A 197 2.14 -0.01 -12.72
N THR A 198 2.31 -0.35 -11.45
CA THR A 198 2.82 -1.65 -11.03
C THR A 198 1.78 -2.74 -11.26
N GLY A 199 2.22 -3.94 -11.62
CA GLY A 199 1.35 -5.12 -11.63
C GLY A 199 0.93 -5.53 -10.21
N GLY A 200 -0.26 -6.08 -10.06
CA GLY A 200 -0.77 -6.61 -8.80
C GLY A 200 -0.07 -7.92 -8.41
N ALA A 201 0.05 -8.19 -7.13
CA ALA A 201 0.53 -9.49 -6.65
C ALA A 201 -0.47 -10.61 -6.98
N GLY A 202 0.02 -11.81 -7.24
CA GLY A 202 -0.81 -13.01 -7.32
C GLY A 202 -1.37 -13.40 -5.96
N GLY A 203 -2.53 -14.04 -5.96
CA GLY A 203 -3.16 -14.60 -4.77
C GLY A 203 -2.42 -15.82 -4.23
N ALA A 204 -2.45 -16.06 -2.93
CA ALA A 204 -1.89 -17.26 -2.32
C ALA A 204 -2.67 -18.52 -2.74
N ALA A 205 -2.00 -19.66 -2.82
CA ALA A 205 -2.65 -20.95 -3.07
C ALA A 205 -3.46 -21.41 -1.85
N GLY A 206 -4.53 -22.14 -2.06
CA GLY A 206 -5.14 -23.03 -1.06
C GLY A 206 -4.30 -24.31 -0.89
N ALA A 207 -4.72 -25.19 0.02
CA ALA A 207 -3.91 -26.26 0.61
C ALA A 207 -3.15 -27.22 -0.33
N THR A 208 -3.45 -27.32 -1.64
CA THR A 208 -2.87 -28.34 -2.53
C THR A 208 -2.55 -27.86 -3.95
N LEU A 209 -2.62 -26.57 -4.24
CA LEU A 209 -2.55 -26.03 -5.59
C LEU A 209 -1.52 -24.89 -5.72
N VAL A 210 -1.47 -24.23 -6.87
CA VAL A 210 -0.42 -23.30 -7.27
C VAL A 210 -0.81 -21.86 -6.88
N GLY A 211 0.15 -21.04 -6.42
CA GLY A 211 -0.04 -19.61 -6.24
C GLY A 211 -0.36 -18.90 -7.57
N GLY A 212 -1.12 -17.81 -7.49
CA GLY A 212 -1.44 -16.98 -8.64
C GLY A 212 -0.21 -16.26 -9.19
N THR A 213 -0.15 -16.06 -10.50
CA THR A 213 0.94 -15.28 -11.12
C THR A 213 0.86 -13.80 -10.75
N GLY A 214 1.99 -13.13 -10.63
CA GLY A 214 2.04 -11.68 -10.54
C GLY A 214 1.57 -11.02 -11.83
N GLY A 215 0.91 -9.86 -11.71
CA GLY A 215 0.49 -9.05 -12.85
C GLY A 215 1.69 -8.38 -13.55
N VAL A 216 1.55 -8.12 -14.82
CA VAL A 216 2.58 -7.40 -15.61
C VAL A 216 2.55 -5.91 -15.26
N GLY A 217 3.72 -5.27 -15.20
CA GLY A 217 3.82 -3.82 -15.06
C GLY A 217 3.35 -3.07 -16.32
N GLY A 218 2.72 -1.90 -16.14
CA GLY A 218 2.26 -1.06 -17.23
C GLY A 218 3.40 -0.45 -18.04
N ALA A 219 3.22 -0.30 -19.34
CA ALA A 219 4.15 0.45 -20.18
C ALA A 219 3.95 1.96 -20.03
N THR A 220 4.90 2.76 -20.54
CA THR A 220 4.76 4.22 -20.56
C THR A 220 4.91 4.78 -21.99
N GLY A 221 4.63 6.08 -22.14
CA GLY A 221 4.71 6.76 -23.44
C GLY A 221 6.08 7.36 -23.73
N LEU A 222 6.18 8.70 -23.82
CA LEU A 222 7.42 9.38 -24.23
C LEU A 222 8.45 9.44 -23.10
N ILE A 223 8.04 9.98 -21.94
CA ILE A 223 8.94 10.18 -20.79
C ILE A 223 8.38 9.45 -19.56
N GLY A 224 9.12 8.49 -19.05
CA GLY A 224 8.77 7.76 -17.83
C GLY A 224 9.28 6.32 -17.84
N SER A 225 9.27 5.70 -16.69
CA SER A 225 9.70 4.32 -16.52
C SER A 225 8.53 3.34 -16.60
N GLY A 226 8.78 2.16 -17.13
CA GLY A 226 7.81 1.06 -17.07
C GLY A 226 7.46 0.69 -15.61
N GLY A 227 6.25 0.24 -15.36
CA GLY A 227 5.82 -0.22 -14.06
C GLY A 227 6.51 -1.53 -13.63
N PHE A 228 6.63 -1.79 -12.37
CA PHE A 228 7.16 -3.05 -11.86
C PHE A 228 6.18 -4.19 -12.07
N GLY A 229 6.69 -5.38 -12.32
CA GLY A 229 5.87 -6.60 -12.28
C GLY A 229 5.43 -6.91 -10.85
N GLY A 230 4.25 -7.47 -10.68
CA GLY A 230 3.73 -7.95 -9.42
C GLY A 230 4.43 -9.23 -8.95
N ALA A 231 4.53 -9.45 -7.65
CA ALA A 231 5.05 -10.69 -7.11
C ALA A 231 4.08 -11.86 -7.39
N GLY A 232 4.63 -13.06 -7.57
CA GLY A 232 3.84 -14.28 -7.58
C GLY A 232 3.24 -14.59 -6.21
N GLY A 233 2.09 -15.24 -6.18
CA GLY A 233 1.41 -15.65 -4.97
C GLY A 233 2.16 -16.74 -4.20
N ALA A 234 1.96 -16.78 -2.89
CA ALA A 234 2.60 -17.78 -2.04
C ALA A 234 2.06 -19.20 -2.30
N ALA A 235 2.93 -20.21 -2.12
CA ALA A 235 2.54 -21.61 -2.01
C ALA A 235 1.93 -21.88 -0.62
N ALA A 236 1.00 -22.83 -0.51
CA ALA A 236 0.29 -23.10 0.75
C ALA A 236 0.85 -24.28 1.56
N GLY A 237 1.71 -25.12 1.00
CA GLY A 237 2.21 -26.31 1.70
C GLY A 237 3.30 -27.09 0.95
N VAL A 238 3.72 -28.21 1.55
CA VAL A 238 4.74 -29.09 0.99
C VAL A 238 4.27 -29.68 -0.34
N GLY A 239 5.11 -29.57 -1.37
CA GLY A 239 4.79 -30.08 -2.72
C GLY A 239 3.91 -29.13 -3.58
N THR A 240 3.55 -27.95 -3.07
CA THR A 240 2.89 -26.92 -3.86
C THR A 240 3.89 -25.87 -4.35
N THR A 241 3.60 -25.23 -5.49
CA THR A 241 4.44 -24.17 -6.03
C THR A 241 3.73 -22.80 -5.88
N GLY A 242 4.52 -21.77 -5.68
CA GLY A 242 4.02 -20.41 -5.75
C GLY A 242 3.72 -19.99 -7.19
N GLY A 243 3.25 -18.77 -7.36
CA GLY A 243 3.06 -18.16 -8.67
C GLY A 243 4.35 -17.57 -9.23
N VAL A 244 4.46 -17.52 -10.54
CA VAL A 244 5.55 -16.82 -11.26
C VAL A 244 5.41 -15.31 -11.04
N GLY A 245 6.54 -14.60 -10.89
CA GLY A 245 6.56 -13.15 -10.84
C GLY A 245 6.11 -12.53 -12.17
N GLY A 246 5.38 -11.42 -12.11
CA GLY A 246 4.98 -10.66 -13.31
C GLY A 246 6.17 -9.98 -13.98
N SER A 247 6.14 -9.82 -15.29
CA SER A 247 7.18 -9.05 -15.99
C SER A 247 7.04 -7.55 -15.75
N GLY A 248 8.18 -6.85 -15.79
CA GLY A 248 8.21 -5.39 -15.77
C GLY A 248 7.64 -4.79 -17.06
N GLY A 249 7.09 -3.58 -16.97
CA GLY A 249 6.58 -2.82 -18.10
C GLY A 249 7.70 -2.20 -18.93
N VAL A 250 7.41 -1.93 -20.20
CA VAL A 250 8.34 -1.27 -21.12
C VAL A 250 8.49 0.21 -20.75
N GLY A 251 9.73 0.71 -20.73
CA GLY A 251 10.04 2.13 -20.52
C GLY A 251 9.70 2.97 -21.75
N GLY A 252 9.52 4.28 -21.53
CA GLY A 252 9.26 5.25 -22.58
C GLY A 252 10.46 5.47 -23.51
N VAL A 253 10.30 6.38 -24.46
CA VAL A 253 11.42 6.82 -25.32
C VAL A 253 12.60 7.29 -24.46
N PHE A 254 12.29 8.07 -23.43
CA PHE A 254 13.21 8.49 -22.36
C PHE A 254 12.77 7.87 -21.03
N GLY A 255 13.29 6.67 -20.75
CA GLY A 255 12.94 6.00 -19.49
C GLY A 255 13.42 4.57 -19.41
N ASN A 256 13.43 4.07 -18.19
CA ASN A 256 13.91 2.72 -17.91
C ASN A 256 12.76 1.70 -18.00
N GLY A 257 13.09 0.47 -18.33
CA GLY A 257 12.18 -0.66 -18.15
C GLY A 257 11.86 -0.87 -16.68
N GLY A 258 10.67 -1.39 -16.38
CA GLY A 258 10.28 -1.79 -15.02
C GLY A 258 10.97 -3.07 -14.58
N PHE A 259 11.17 -3.26 -13.28
CA PHE A 259 11.69 -4.51 -12.73
C PHE A 259 10.65 -5.64 -12.83
N GLY A 260 11.11 -6.86 -13.00
CA GLY A 260 10.29 -8.05 -12.87
C GLY A 260 9.91 -8.30 -11.41
N GLY A 261 8.75 -8.90 -11.17
CA GLY A 261 8.27 -9.29 -9.85
C GLY A 261 8.97 -10.55 -9.33
N ALA A 262 9.06 -10.72 -8.03
CA ALA A 262 9.58 -11.93 -7.41
C ALA A 262 8.66 -13.13 -7.68
N GLY A 263 9.20 -14.31 -7.88
CA GLY A 263 8.48 -15.58 -7.90
C GLY A 263 8.14 -16.06 -6.49
N GLY A 264 7.04 -16.79 -6.34
CA GLY A 264 6.75 -17.55 -5.12
C GLY A 264 7.60 -18.83 -5.04
N LEU A 265 7.48 -19.59 -3.97
CA LEU A 265 8.22 -20.84 -3.73
C LEU A 265 8.11 -21.77 -4.96
N GLY A 266 9.25 -22.25 -5.49
CA GLY A 266 9.31 -23.13 -6.66
C GLY A 266 8.91 -22.46 -7.98
N ALA A 267 8.78 -21.13 -8.04
CA ALA A 267 8.36 -20.40 -9.24
C ALA A 267 9.38 -19.31 -9.62
N ALA A 268 9.56 -19.11 -10.92
CA ALA A 268 10.54 -18.18 -11.45
C ALA A 268 10.20 -16.72 -11.15
N GLY A 269 11.25 -15.89 -11.04
CA GLY A 269 11.09 -14.43 -11.06
C GLY A 269 10.59 -13.94 -12.42
N GLY A 270 9.93 -12.80 -12.43
CA GLY A 270 9.47 -12.12 -13.64
C GLY A 270 10.62 -11.49 -14.43
N VAL A 271 10.49 -11.40 -15.74
CA VAL A 271 11.46 -10.75 -16.60
C VAL A 271 11.41 -9.23 -16.43
N GLY A 272 12.55 -8.55 -16.47
CA GLY A 272 12.61 -7.09 -16.50
C GLY A 272 12.05 -6.52 -17.82
N GLY A 273 11.40 -5.36 -17.75
CA GLY A 273 10.91 -4.64 -18.91
C GLY A 273 12.03 -4.07 -19.76
N ALA A 274 11.87 -3.98 -21.07
CA ALA A 274 12.84 -3.33 -21.95
C ALA A 274 12.80 -1.80 -21.82
N ALA A 275 13.94 -1.13 -22.08
CA ALA A 275 13.96 0.30 -22.41
C ALA A 275 13.71 0.48 -23.92
N SER A 276 13.15 1.66 -24.34
CA SER A 276 12.82 1.86 -25.77
C SER A 276 13.98 2.47 -26.55
N TYR A 277 14.34 3.74 -26.33
CA TYR A 277 15.42 4.44 -27.08
C TYR A 277 16.56 4.90 -26.17
N PHE A 278 16.25 5.45 -25.01
CA PHE A 278 17.20 5.94 -24.00
C PHE A 278 16.79 5.45 -22.62
N GLY A 279 17.74 4.96 -21.84
CA GLY A 279 17.52 4.46 -20.48
C GLY A 279 18.17 3.10 -20.26
N THR A 280 17.73 2.36 -19.30
CA THR A 280 18.24 1.04 -18.95
C THR A 280 17.12 0.01 -18.96
N GLY A 281 17.39 -1.20 -19.36
CA GLY A 281 16.49 -2.33 -19.18
C GLY A 281 16.20 -2.54 -17.69
N GLY A 282 14.99 -2.96 -17.33
CA GLY A 282 14.63 -3.30 -15.97
C GLY A 282 15.32 -4.58 -15.50
N GLY A 283 15.64 -4.68 -14.22
CA GLY A 283 16.17 -5.92 -13.64
C GLY A 283 15.14 -7.05 -13.62
N GLY A 284 15.60 -8.29 -13.72
CA GLY A 284 14.77 -9.46 -13.50
C GLY A 284 14.37 -9.62 -12.03
N GLY A 285 13.23 -10.24 -11.78
CA GLY A 285 12.75 -10.57 -10.44
C GLY A 285 13.50 -11.73 -9.82
N VAL A 286 13.52 -11.81 -8.50
CA VAL A 286 14.12 -12.92 -7.75
C VAL A 286 13.28 -14.18 -7.95
N GLY A 287 13.93 -15.33 -8.15
CA GLY A 287 13.24 -16.63 -8.16
C GLY A 287 12.89 -17.08 -6.74
N GLY A 288 11.77 -17.78 -6.60
CA GLY A 288 11.47 -18.50 -5.35
C GLY A 288 12.42 -19.69 -5.13
N ASP A 289 12.51 -20.21 -3.91
CA ASP A 289 13.36 -21.36 -3.60
C ASP A 289 13.09 -22.50 -4.58
N GLY A 290 14.18 -23.05 -5.15
CA GLY A 290 14.12 -24.09 -6.17
C GLY A 290 13.81 -23.58 -7.59
N ALA A 291 13.70 -22.27 -7.84
CA ALA A 291 13.38 -21.72 -9.14
C ALA A 291 14.32 -20.57 -9.57
N PRO A 292 14.52 -20.39 -10.89
CA PRO A 292 15.47 -19.41 -11.39
C PRO A 292 15.00 -17.98 -11.19
N GLY A 293 15.96 -17.06 -11.12
CA GLY A 293 15.68 -15.63 -11.26
C GLY A 293 15.17 -15.30 -12.66
N GLY A 294 14.41 -14.20 -12.78
CA GLY A 294 13.97 -13.67 -14.06
C GLY A 294 15.11 -13.02 -14.84
N ASP A 295 15.04 -13.03 -16.15
CA ASP A 295 16.03 -12.34 -16.99
C ASP A 295 15.90 -10.82 -16.87
N GLY A 296 17.02 -10.12 -17.04
CA GLY A 296 17.04 -8.67 -17.19
C GLY A 296 16.41 -8.23 -18.51
N GLY A 297 15.73 -7.09 -18.51
CA GLY A 297 15.13 -6.49 -19.68
C GLY A 297 16.19 -6.00 -20.68
N ALA A 298 15.86 -6.03 -21.96
CA ALA A 298 16.75 -5.51 -23.00
C ALA A 298 17.00 -4.01 -22.81
N GLY A 299 18.24 -3.58 -23.07
CA GLY A 299 18.61 -2.19 -23.17
C GLY A 299 17.94 -1.52 -24.38
N PRO A 300 18.06 -0.19 -24.48
CA PRO A 300 17.37 0.61 -25.48
C PRO A 300 17.95 0.44 -26.89
N LEU A 301 17.21 0.94 -27.87
CA LEU A 301 17.68 0.91 -29.25
C LEU A 301 18.95 1.76 -29.46
N LEU A 302 19.10 2.87 -28.75
CA LEU A 302 20.24 3.78 -28.95
C LEU A 302 21.24 3.70 -27.80
N ILE A 303 20.96 4.36 -26.67
CA ILE A 303 21.95 4.56 -25.61
C ILE A 303 21.39 4.10 -24.25
N GLY A 304 22.07 3.12 -23.65
CA GLY A 304 21.81 2.66 -22.29
C GLY A 304 22.10 1.17 -22.10
N ASN A 305 22.07 0.72 -20.89
CA ASN A 305 22.48 -0.61 -20.53
C ASN A 305 21.32 -1.61 -20.51
N GLY A 306 21.61 -2.87 -20.67
CA GLY A 306 20.69 -3.97 -20.37
C GLY A 306 20.40 -4.06 -18.87
N GLY A 307 19.26 -4.60 -18.52
CA GLY A 307 18.88 -4.88 -17.14
C GLY A 307 19.66 -6.05 -16.55
N VAL A 308 19.92 -6.03 -15.26
CA VAL A 308 20.57 -7.14 -14.54
C VAL A 308 19.60 -8.34 -14.42
N GLY A 309 20.12 -9.55 -14.47
CA GLY A 309 19.35 -10.76 -14.16
C GLY A 309 18.96 -10.82 -12.69
N GLY A 310 17.79 -11.41 -12.38
CA GLY A 310 17.33 -11.65 -11.03
C GLY A 310 18.11 -12.75 -10.32
N LEU A 311 18.16 -12.71 -8.99
CA LEU A 311 18.77 -13.75 -8.18
C LEU A 311 17.97 -15.05 -8.29
N GLY A 312 18.66 -16.16 -8.35
CA GLY A 312 18.05 -17.49 -8.23
C GLY A 312 17.60 -17.76 -6.81
N GLY A 313 16.53 -18.50 -6.63
CA GLY A 313 16.15 -19.08 -5.36
C GLY A 313 17.11 -20.17 -4.92
N ALA A 314 17.00 -20.65 -3.69
CA ALA A 314 17.90 -21.67 -3.13
C ALA A 314 17.99 -22.91 -4.06
N GLY A 315 19.21 -23.27 -4.46
CA GLY A 315 19.49 -24.38 -5.36
C GLY A 315 19.20 -24.12 -6.85
N ALA A 316 18.84 -22.90 -7.25
CA ALA A 316 18.49 -22.54 -8.63
C ALA A 316 19.40 -21.44 -9.21
N ALA A 317 19.45 -21.40 -10.52
CA ALA A 317 20.28 -20.43 -11.28
C ALA A 317 19.74 -19.00 -11.17
N GLY A 318 20.63 -18.01 -11.27
CA GLY A 318 20.22 -16.62 -11.55
C GLY A 318 19.69 -16.46 -12.96
N GLY A 319 18.95 -15.38 -13.20
CA GLY A 319 18.49 -14.97 -14.52
C GLY A 319 19.62 -14.38 -15.37
N ASN A 320 19.48 -14.42 -16.69
CA ASN A 320 20.43 -13.80 -17.61
C ASN A 320 20.36 -12.27 -17.54
N GLY A 321 21.51 -11.60 -17.81
CA GLY A 321 21.48 -10.15 -18.05
C GLY A 321 20.86 -9.83 -19.40
N GLY A 322 20.20 -8.68 -19.50
CA GLY A 322 19.64 -8.15 -20.74
C GLY A 322 20.71 -7.62 -21.69
N ALA A 323 20.43 -7.60 -23.01
CA ALA A 323 21.32 -7.00 -23.99
C ALA A 323 21.48 -5.49 -23.75
N GLY A 324 22.68 -4.93 -24.04
CA GLY A 324 22.90 -3.48 -24.04
C GLY A 324 22.33 -2.79 -25.27
N GLY A 325 22.41 -1.46 -25.28
CA GLY A 325 21.97 -0.61 -26.38
C GLY A 325 22.77 -0.84 -27.65
N MET A 326 22.13 -0.70 -28.82
CA MET A 326 22.79 -0.98 -30.08
C MET A 326 23.89 0.02 -30.43
N LEU A 327 23.79 1.30 -30.06
CA LEU A 327 24.76 2.32 -30.35
C LEU A 327 25.80 2.44 -29.24
N LEU A 328 25.31 2.52 -28.00
CA LEU A 328 26.16 2.66 -26.80
C LEU A 328 25.46 2.05 -25.59
N GLY A 329 26.13 1.13 -24.91
CA GLY A 329 25.66 0.54 -23.66
C GLY A 329 26.19 -0.87 -23.46
N ASP A 330 26.28 -1.23 -22.20
CA ASP A 330 26.74 -2.56 -21.78
C ASP A 330 25.55 -3.50 -21.58
N GLY A 331 25.76 -4.80 -21.82
CA GLY A 331 24.83 -5.81 -21.41
C GLY A 331 24.69 -5.83 -19.88
N GLY A 332 23.53 -6.18 -19.38
CA GLY A 332 23.29 -6.36 -17.94
C GLY A 332 24.09 -7.55 -17.38
N ALA A 333 24.52 -7.46 -16.15
CA ALA A 333 25.13 -8.61 -15.47
C ALA A 333 24.08 -9.73 -15.25
N GLY A 334 24.52 -10.99 -15.35
CA GLY A 334 23.68 -12.12 -14.94
C GLY A 334 23.41 -12.11 -13.42
N GLY A 335 22.27 -12.63 -13.01
CA GLY A 335 21.93 -12.80 -11.62
C GLY A 335 22.77 -13.88 -10.93
N GLN A 336 22.99 -13.73 -9.64
CA GLN A 336 23.67 -14.78 -8.85
C GLN A 336 22.75 -15.98 -8.66
N GLY A 337 23.34 -17.19 -8.71
CA GLY A 337 22.64 -18.40 -8.33
C GLY A 337 22.33 -18.42 -6.83
N GLY A 338 21.29 -19.11 -6.46
CA GLY A 338 20.88 -19.25 -5.06
C GLY A 338 21.84 -20.15 -4.25
N PRO A 339 21.82 -20.06 -2.91
CA PRO A 339 22.65 -20.87 -2.05
C PRO A 339 22.35 -22.37 -2.22
N ALA A 340 23.35 -23.22 -1.95
CA ALA A 340 23.15 -24.67 -1.93
C ALA A 340 22.20 -25.07 -0.81
N VAL A 341 21.32 -26.04 -1.10
CA VAL A 341 20.48 -26.69 -0.08
C VAL A 341 20.92 -28.15 0.08
N ALA A 342 20.66 -28.75 1.24
CA ALA A 342 21.04 -30.10 1.52
C ALA A 342 20.57 -31.08 0.43
N GLY A 343 21.51 -31.77 -0.23
CA GLY A 343 21.25 -32.70 -1.33
C GLY A 343 21.13 -32.06 -2.74
N VAL A 344 21.23 -30.75 -2.88
CA VAL A 344 21.21 -30.02 -4.15
C VAL A 344 22.39 -29.06 -4.23
N LEU A 345 23.12 -29.06 -5.36
CA LEU A 345 24.20 -28.12 -5.59
C LEU A 345 23.64 -26.68 -5.65
N GLY A 346 24.46 -25.69 -5.26
CA GLY A 346 24.08 -24.29 -5.40
C GLY A 346 23.80 -23.92 -6.86
N GLY A 347 22.92 -22.95 -7.07
CA GLY A 347 22.57 -22.46 -8.40
C GLY A 347 23.75 -21.80 -9.11
N MET A 348 23.81 -21.92 -10.43
CA MET A 348 24.81 -21.23 -11.25
C MET A 348 24.45 -19.76 -11.45
N PRO A 349 25.44 -18.86 -11.65
CA PRO A 349 25.17 -17.50 -12.08
C PRO A 349 24.57 -17.51 -13.49
N GLY A 350 23.73 -16.51 -13.77
CA GLY A 350 23.10 -16.30 -15.08
C GLY A 350 23.99 -15.55 -16.08
#